data_6953236c625e79a32b13cc6edd9ed1c6
#
_entry.id   6953236c625e79a32b13cc6edd9ed1c6
#
_cell.length_a   1.000
_cell.length_b   1.000
_cell.length_c   1.000
_cell.angle_alpha   90.00
_cell.angle_beta   90.00
_cell.angle_gamma   90.00
#
_symmetry.space_group_name_H-M   'P 1'
#
loop_
_entity.id
_entity.type
_entity.pdbx_description
1 polymer ?
#
loop_
_entity_poly.entity_id
_entity_poly.type
_entity_poly.pdbx_seq_one_letter_code
_entity_poly.pdbx_strand_id
1 'polypeptide(L)'
;MADQTNGLPIGVSMRTIRSEPGWWLESARRLDAAGYQGIWAWDHFIGQGDRTVPVVEGWTILSVAAAQTNRVTIGPFVVNVMNRHPAVLARMASTLQIASGGRLILGMGIGGHPAEHEAYGIDFPEPKERAARLEEAIHVIKALWTGGPVTRPSEFYPLEDAHAFPLPTPPPPIIIGGEKPAGARLAGRVADGWSAFEDNFETNLPIYLEALEASGRRREDQRLYVGFEGGDWLGDANLADSAWCRDPRGTWEHWRAAGADGAIVLARTTADIDALVAATDRW
;
A
#
# COMPACT_ATOMS: atom_id res chain seq x y z
N MET A 1 -0.85 3.94 23.46
CA MET A 1 -1.25 4.93 22.43
C MET A 1 -2.74 4.81 22.25
N ALA A 2 -3.46 5.92 22.30
CA ALA A 2 -4.91 5.92 22.34
C ALA A 2 -5.48 5.29 21.07
N ASP A 3 -6.45 4.43 21.29
CA ASP A 3 -7.37 3.89 20.30
C ASP A 3 -8.08 5.06 19.59
N GLN A 4 -7.57 5.48 18.43
CA GLN A 4 -8.16 6.53 17.58
C GLN A 4 -9.02 5.95 16.46
N THR A 5 -9.54 4.76 16.61
CA THR A 5 -10.41 4.16 15.62
C THR A 5 -11.88 4.36 15.93
N ASN A 6 -12.34 5.61 15.80
CA ASN A 6 -13.78 5.87 15.54
C ASN A 6 -14.12 5.63 14.05
N GLY A 7 -13.26 5.01 13.30
CA GLY A 7 -13.40 4.73 11.87
C GLY A 7 -13.50 3.24 11.57
N LEU A 8 -13.90 2.93 10.33
CA LEU A 8 -13.93 1.58 9.80
C LEU A 8 -12.49 1.07 9.62
N PRO A 9 -12.14 -0.16 10.06
CA PRO A 9 -10.78 -0.70 9.96
C PRO A 9 -10.43 -1.17 8.54
N ILE A 10 -11.03 -0.56 7.54
CA ILE A 10 -10.94 -0.91 6.13
C ILE A 10 -10.33 0.23 5.33
N GLY A 11 -9.33 -0.09 4.54
CA GLY A 11 -8.82 0.77 3.47
C GLY A 11 -9.40 0.37 2.12
N VAL A 12 -9.61 1.34 1.26
CA VAL A 12 -10.15 1.12 -0.08
C VAL A 12 -9.04 1.33 -1.11
N SER A 13 -8.67 0.25 -1.80
CA SER A 13 -7.78 0.31 -2.95
C SER A 13 -8.61 0.72 -4.17
N MET A 14 -8.40 1.95 -4.65
CA MET A 14 -9.09 2.44 -5.83
C MET A 14 -8.23 2.19 -7.07
N ARG A 15 -8.81 1.54 -8.07
CA ARG A 15 -8.06 1.25 -9.29
C ARG A 15 -7.59 2.54 -9.97
N THR A 16 -6.38 2.51 -10.50
CA THR A 16 -5.79 3.61 -11.29
C THR A 16 -5.91 3.36 -12.80
N ILE A 17 -5.99 2.09 -13.21
CA ILE A 17 -6.20 1.66 -14.60
C ILE A 17 -7.69 1.82 -14.98
N ARG A 18 -7.98 2.30 -16.18
CA ARG A 18 -9.34 2.63 -16.67
C ARG A 18 -10.03 3.62 -15.73
N SER A 19 -9.31 4.63 -15.28
CA SER A 19 -9.77 5.59 -14.28
C SER A 19 -9.49 7.01 -14.72
N GLU A 20 -10.31 7.94 -14.22
CA GLU A 20 -10.19 9.35 -14.47
C GLU A 20 -9.90 10.10 -13.15
N PRO A 21 -9.05 11.14 -13.16
CA PRO A 21 -8.72 11.89 -11.94
C PRO A 21 -9.93 12.44 -11.19
N GLY A 22 -10.96 12.92 -11.92
CA GLY A 22 -12.18 13.45 -11.32
C GLY A 22 -12.93 12.40 -10.50
N TRP A 23 -13.14 11.21 -11.05
CA TRP A 23 -13.76 10.09 -10.35
C TRP A 23 -12.94 9.68 -9.11
N TRP A 24 -11.62 9.58 -9.27
CA TRP A 24 -10.74 9.15 -8.21
C TRP A 24 -10.77 10.10 -7.01
N LEU A 25 -10.69 11.41 -7.25
CA LEU A 25 -10.70 12.43 -6.20
C LEU A 25 -12.06 12.56 -5.52
N GLU A 26 -13.15 12.46 -6.27
CA GLU A 26 -14.50 12.46 -5.69
C GLU A 26 -14.72 11.24 -4.80
N SER A 27 -14.29 10.07 -5.25
CA SER A 27 -14.34 8.84 -4.47
C SER A 27 -13.53 8.95 -3.18
N ALA A 28 -12.33 9.54 -3.24
CA ALA A 28 -11.49 9.76 -2.07
C ALA A 28 -12.19 10.64 -1.01
N ARG A 29 -12.82 11.73 -1.42
CA ARG A 29 -13.59 12.59 -0.51
C ARG A 29 -14.78 11.87 0.13
N ARG A 30 -15.51 11.08 -0.66
CA ARG A 30 -16.66 10.30 -0.18
C ARG A 30 -16.23 9.23 0.85
N LEU A 31 -15.15 8.54 0.61
CA LEU A 31 -14.61 7.54 1.54
C LEU A 31 -14.06 8.17 2.82
N ASP A 32 -13.41 9.34 2.73
CA ASP A 32 -12.99 10.12 3.89
C ASP A 32 -14.19 10.54 4.75
N ALA A 33 -15.25 11.04 4.12
CA ALA A 33 -16.48 11.41 4.80
C ALA A 33 -17.19 10.21 5.44
N ALA A 34 -17.17 9.06 4.79
CA ALA A 34 -17.79 7.82 5.26
C ALA A 34 -17.03 7.13 6.40
N GLY A 35 -15.80 7.57 6.72
CA GLY A 35 -15.04 7.05 7.86
C GLY A 35 -14.17 5.84 7.56
N TYR A 36 -13.89 5.53 6.30
CA TYR A 36 -12.94 4.49 5.92
C TYR A 36 -11.53 4.81 6.44
N GLN A 37 -10.77 3.77 6.81
CA GLN A 37 -9.44 3.93 7.40
C GLN A 37 -8.44 4.52 6.43
N GLY A 38 -8.49 4.10 5.16
CA GLY A 38 -7.48 4.49 4.17
C GLY A 38 -7.97 4.46 2.73
N ILE A 39 -7.23 5.14 1.87
CA ILE A 39 -7.36 5.12 0.42
C ILE A 39 -6.02 4.78 -0.21
N TRP A 40 -6.03 3.85 -1.14
CA TRP A 40 -4.83 3.29 -1.75
C TRP A 40 -4.87 3.40 -3.26
N ALA A 41 -3.73 3.72 -3.89
CA ALA A 41 -3.57 3.79 -5.33
C ALA A 41 -2.58 2.74 -5.83
N TRP A 42 -2.80 2.22 -7.02
CA TRP A 42 -1.87 1.33 -7.71
C TRP A 42 -0.77 2.12 -8.42
N ASP A 43 0.40 1.51 -8.55
CA ASP A 43 1.57 2.10 -9.20
C ASP A 43 1.82 1.45 -10.58
N HIS A 44 0.83 1.58 -11.47
CA HIS A 44 0.87 1.12 -12.85
C HIS A 44 0.94 2.29 -13.83
N PHE A 45 1.51 2.07 -15.01
CA PHE A 45 1.68 3.08 -16.06
C PHE A 45 0.86 2.76 -17.31
N ILE A 46 0.49 1.50 -17.53
CA ILE A 46 -0.31 1.08 -18.69
C ILE A 46 -1.46 0.18 -18.27
N GLY A 47 -2.49 0.14 -19.10
CA GLY A 47 -3.60 -0.79 -18.94
C GLY A 47 -3.21 -2.23 -19.25
N GLN A 48 -3.69 -3.15 -18.42
CA GLN A 48 -3.53 -4.58 -18.63
C GLN A 48 -4.49 -5.04 -19.73
N GLY A 49 -3.95 -5.74 -20.72
CA GLY A 49 -4.72 -6.23 -21.88
C GLY A 49 -4.98 -5.18 -22.96
N ASP A 50 -5.25 -3.94 -22.60
CA ASP A 50 -5.42 -2.80 -23.51
C ASP A 50 -4.56 -1.62 -23.02
N ARG A 51 -3.50 -1.31 -23.80
CA ARG A 51 -2.54 -0.25 -23.48
C ARG A 51 -3.07 1.17 -23.73
N THR A 52 -4.24 1.30 -24.37
CA THR A 52 -4.82 2.62 -24.74
C THR A 52 -5.78 3.17 -23.70
N VAL A 53 -6.15 2.38 -22.70
CA VAL A 53 -7.03 2.83 -21.63
C VAL A 53 -6.33 3.86 -20.74
N PRO A 54 -7.04 4.86 -20.21
CA PRO A 54 -6.45 5.85 -19.31
C PRO A 54 -5.93 5.19 -18.03
N VAL A 55 -4.76 5.65 -17.58
CA VAL A 55 -4.17 5.26 -16.30
C VAL A 55 -3.81 6.52 -15.53
N VAL A 56 -4.33 6.62 -14.32
CA VAL A 56 -3.99 7.71 -13.40
C VAL A 56 -2.70 7.36 -12.68
N GLU A 57 -1.70 8.25 -12.73
CA GLU A 57 -0.43 8.03 -12.02
C GLU A 57 -0.65 8.07 -10.50
N GLY A 58 -0.30 6.96 -9.83
CA GLY A 58 -0.71 6.68 -8.47
C GLY A 58 -0.18 7.67 -7.44
N TRP A 59 1.09 8.08 -7.54
CA TRP A 59 1.67 9.00 -6.56
C TRP A 59 1.13 10.41 -6.70
N THR A 60 0.96 10.88 -7.93
CA THR A 60 0.41 12.21 -8.21
C THR A 60 -1.03 12.33 -7.69
N ILE A 61 -1.89 11.35 -7.99
CA ILE A 61 -3.28 11.41 -7.54
C ILE A 61 -3.41 11.33 -6.02
N LEU A 62 -2.57 10.52 -5.35
CA LEU A 62 -2.51 10.45 -3.89
C LEU A 62 -2.10 11.78 -3.26
N SER A 63 -1.16 12.49 -3.89
CA SER A 63 -0.72 13.81 -3.41
C SER A 63 -1.85 14.84 -3.47
N VAL A 64 -2.63 14.82 -4.54
CA VAL A 64 -3.81 15.70 -4.68
C VAL A 64 -4.92 15.29 -3.71
N ALA A 65 -5.17 14.00 -3.56
CA ALA A 65 -6.16 13.48 -2.59
C ALA A 65 -5.78 13.81 -1.14
N ALA A 66 -4.50 13.80 -0.80
CA ALA A 66 -4.02 14.21 0.52
C ALA A 66 -4.43 15.64 0.88
N ALA A 67 -4.44 16.54 -0.09
CA ALA A 67 -4.87 17.94 0.08
C ALA A 67 -6.40 18.10 0.12
N GLN A 68 -7.16 17.11 -0.30
CA GLN A 68 -8.62 17.14 -0.38
C GLN A 68 -9.34 16.27 0.66
N THR A 69 -8.58 15.57 1.51
CA THR A 69 -9.07 14.70 2.57
C THR A 69 -8.44 15.08 3.91
N ASN A 70 -9.07 14.69 5.03
CA ASN A 70 -8.62 15.14 6.34
C ASN A 70 -8.31 13.99 7.32
N ARG A 71 -8.88 12.80 7.13
CA ARG A 71 -8.85 11.70 8.09
C ARG A 71 -8.23 10.43 7.54
N VAL A 72 -8.57 10.05 6.31
CA VAL A 72 -8.08 8.80 5.72
C VAL A 72 -6.57 8.76 5.65
N THR A 73 -6.01 7.62 6.00
CA THR A 73 -4.65 7.27 5.64
C THR A 73 -4.54 7.20 4.12
N ILE A 74 -3.42 7.58 3.59
CA ILE A 74 -3.19 7.60 2.14
C ILE A 74 -1.92 6.82 1.83
N GLY A 75 -1.85 6.20 0.67
CA GLY A 75 -0.61 5.56 0.24
C GLY A 75 -0.72 4.78 -1.06
N PRO A 76 0.42 4.48 -1.67
CA PRO A 76 0.48 3.49 -2.73
C PRO A 76 0.29 2.10 -2.12
N PHE A 77 -0.46 1.27 -2.80
CA PHE A 77 -0.58 -0.13 -2.42
C PHE A 77 -0.54 -1.04 -3.66
N VAL A 78 0.67 -1.30 -4.10
CA VAL A 78 1.99 -0.94 -3.57
C VAL A 78 2.83 -0.18 -4.61
N VAL A 79 3.81 0.64 -4.18
CA VAL A 79 4.85 1.13 -5.09
C VAL A 79 5.65 -0.04 -5.62
N ASN A 80 5.83 -0.08 -6.92
CA ASN A 80 6.80 -0.96 -7.54
C ASN A 80 8.21 -0.36 -7.36
N VAL A 81 9.08 -1.10 -6.67
CA VAL A 81 10.45 -0.65 -6.36
C VAL A 81 11.28 -0.33 -7.61
N MET A 82 10.91 -0.90 -8.76
CA MET A 82 11.60 -0.67 -10.03
C MET A 82 11.26 0.68 -10.68
N ASN A 83 10.14 1.31 -10.28
CA ASN A 83 9.65 2.53 -10.92
C ASN A 83 10.38 3.80 -10.46
N ARG A 84 11.04 3.77 -9.28
CA ARG A 84 11.66 4.98 -8.70
C ARG A 84 12.90 4.62 -7.88
N HIS A 85 13.93 5.46 -7.99
CA HIS A 85 15.11 5.34 -7.12
C HIS A 85 14.69 5.56 -5.64
N PRO A 86 15.12 4.70 -4.68
CA PRO A 86 14.64 4.77 -3.29
C PRO A 86 14.99 6.08 -2.58
N ALA A 87 16.08 6.75 -2.93
CA ALA A 87 16.38 8.06 -2.37
C ALA A 87 15.36 9.14 -2.80
N VAL A 88 14.90 9.08 -4.05
CA VAL A 88 13.83 9.96 -4.53
C VAL A 88 12.51 9.63 -3.83
N LEU A 89 12.19 8.33 -3.71
CA LEU A 89 10.98 7.87 -3.01
C LEU A 89 10.99 8.29 -1.53
N ALA A 90 12.15 8.22 -0.85
CA ALA A 90 12.30 8.70 0.52
C ALA A 90 11.93 10.18 0.66
N ARG A 91 12.37 11.02 -0.30
CA ARG A 91 12.05 12.45 -0.35
C ARG A 91 10.55 12.70 -0.61
N MET A 92 9.99 11.99 -1.57
CA MET A 92 8.57 12.06 -1.90
C MET A 92 7.72 11.68 -0.70
N ALA A 93 8.06 10.58 -0.02
CA ALA A 93 7.35 10.09 1.15
C ALA A 93 7.48 11.04 2.35
N SER A 94 8.67 11.61 2.60
CA SER A 94 8.84 12.64 3.65
C SER A 94 7.94 13.84 3.42
N THR A 95 7.93 14.36 2.20
CA THR A 95 7.11 15.52 1.84
C THR A 95 5.62 15.22 2.01
N LEU A 96 5.15 14.09 1.49
CA LEU A 96 3.74 13.71 1.56
C LEU A 96 3.30 13.40 2.99
N GLN A 97 4.16 12.76 3.82
CA GLN A 97 3.91 12.53 5.24
C GLN A 97 3.68 13.84 5.99
N ILE A 98 4.53 14.82 5.78
CA ILE A 98 4.41 16.13 6.44
C ILE A 98 3.18 16.89 5.92
N ALA A 99 3.02 16.96 4.60
CA ALA A 99 1.91 17.68 3.97
C ALA A 99 0.54 17.10 4.30
N SER A 100 0.45 15.79 4.50
CA SER A 100 -0.78 15.11 4.90
C SER A 100 -1.05 15.13 6.41
N GLY A 101 -0.15 15.68 7.23
CA GLY A 101 -0.29 15.65 8.68
C GLY A 101 -0.06 14.26 9.29
N GLY A 102 0.83 13.45 8.70
CA GLY A 102 1.20 12.15 9.26
C GLY A 102 0.35 10.98 8.77
N ARG A 103 -0.41 11.14 7.68
CA ARG A 103 -1.37 10.14 7.19
C ARG A 103 -0.81 9.17 6.14
N LEU A 104 0.48 9.23 5.78
CA LEU A 104 1.05 8.34 4.77
C LEU A 104 1.34 6.94 5.33
N ILE A 105 1.00 5.93 4.55
CA ILE A 105 1.55 4.57 4.63
C ILE A 105 2.27 4.30 3.32
N LEU A 106 3.52 3.84 3.38
CA LEU A 106 4.31 3.51 2.20
C LEU A 106 4.23 2.00 1.93
N GLY A 107 3.26 1.61 1.10
CA GLY A 107 3.19 0.25 0.59
C GLY A 107 4.26 0.04 -0.50
N MET A 108 5.04 -1.04 -0.42
CA MET A 108 6.12 -1.36 -1.36
C MET A 108 6.05 -2.82 -1.84
N GLY A 109 6.44 -3.06 -3.07
CA GLY A 109 6.47 -4.39 -3.67
C GLY A 109 7.49 -4.50 -4.79
N ILE A 110 7.68 -5.73 -5.28
CA ILE A 110 8.68 -6.04 -6.32
C ILE A 110 8.19 -5.82 -7.76
N GLY A 111 6.93 -5.40 -7.93
CA GLY A 111 6.31 -5.31 -9.24
C GLY A 111 5.89 -6.66 -9.82
N GLY A 112 4.93 -6.64 -10.76
CA GLY A 112 4.34 -7.85 -11.32
C GLY A 112 4.05 -7.78 -12.83
N HIS A 113 4.38 -6.67 -13.52
CA HIS A 113 3.95 -6.39 -14.88
C HIS A 113 5.14 -6.16 -15.84
N PRO A 114 5.80 -7.23 -16.36
CA PRO A 114 6.97 -7.08 -17.22
C PRO A 114 6.69 -6.26 -18.48
N ALA A 115 5.52 -6.40 -19.10
CA ALA A 115 5.17 -5.67 -20.32
C ALA A 115 5.09 -4.14 -20.15
N GLU A 116 4.83 -3.67 -18.93
CA GLU A 116 4.85 -2.25 -18.57
C GLU A 116 6.28 -1.72 -18.56
N HIS A 117 7.18 -2.46 -17.93
CA HIS A 117 8.59 -2.10 -17.83
C HIS A 117 9.28 -2.11 -19.18
N GLU A 118 9.01 -3.13 -20.00
CA GLU A 118 9.49 -3.22 -21.37
C GLU A 118 9.06 -1.98 -22.20
N ALA A 119 7.77 -1.60 -22.09
CA ALA A 119 7.22 -0.48 -22.85
C ALA A 119 7.85 0.86 -22.48
N TYR A 120 8.25 1.05 -21.24
CA TYR A 120 8.84 2.30 -20.73
C TYR A 120 10.37 2.26 -20.65
N GLY A 121 11.00 1.15 -21.04
CA GLY A 121 12.47 1.01 -20.92
C GLY A 121 12.97 0.98 -19.48
N ILE A 122 12.12 0.55 -18.55
CA ILE A 122 12.47 0.39 -17.13
C ILE A 122 13.02 -1.03 -16.93
N ASP A 123 14.16 -1.13 -16.26
CA ASP A 123 14.78 -2.42 -15.94
C ASP A 123 13.84 -3.30 -15.11
N PHE A 124 13.71 -4.58 -15.47
CA PHE A 124 12.85 -5.53 -14.78
C PHE A 124 13.52 -6.91 -14.66
N PRO A 125 14.49 -7.02 -13.76
CA PRO A 125 15.24 -8.25 -13.57
C PRO A 125 14.40 -9.38 -12.97
N GLU A 126 15.02 -10.55 -12.80
CA GLU A 126 14.37 -11.71 -12.23
C GLU A 126 13.81 -11.42 -10.81
N PRO A 127 12.76 -12.10 -10.38
CA PRO A 127 12.08 -11.84 -9.10
C PRO A 127 13.01 -11.87 -7.88
N LYS A 128 14.05 -12.70 -7.90
CA LYS A 128 15.03 -12.79 -6.81
C LYS A 128 15.81 -11.49 -6.66
N GLU A 129 16.26 -10.91 -7.76
CA GLU A 129 16.98 -9.62 -7.76
C GLU A 129 16.04 -8.48 -7.36
N ARG A 130 14.81 -8.46 -7.89
CA ARG A 130 13.81 -7.45 -7.50
C ARG A 130 13.49 -7.49 -6.00
N ALA A 131 13.47 -8.67 -5.39
CA ALA A 131 13.31 -8.82 -3.95
C ALA A 131 14.53 -8.28 -3.17
N ALA A 132 15.75 -8.52 -3.66
CA ALA A 132 16.97 -7.94 -3.08
C ALA A 132 16.98 -6.41 -3.20
N ARG A 133 16.60 -5.87 -4.37
CA ARG A 133 16.44 -4.43 -4.58
C ARG A 133 15.38 -3.82 -3.66
N LEU A 134 14.26 -4.51 -3.41
CA LEU A 134 13.24 -4.05 -2.45
C LEU A 134 13.78 -4.00 -1.02
N GLU A 135 14.49 -5.03 -0.59
CA GLU A 135 15.11 -5.07 0.74
C GLU A 135 16.10 -3.91 0.92
N GLU A 136 16.96 -3.71 -0.06
CA GLU A 136 17.94 -2.65 -0.04
C GLU A 136 17.30 -1.25 -0.11
N ALA A 137 16.27 -1.08 -0.93
CA ALA A 137 15.51 0.16 -1.02
C ALA A 137 14.89 0.57 0.32
N ILE A 138 14.33 -0.39 1.06
CA ILE A 138 13.78 -0.13 2.41
C ILE A 138 14.88 0.34 3.36
N HIS A 139 16.04 -0.30 3.34
CA HIS A 139 17.17 0.14 4.15
C HIS A 139 17.65 1.54 3.79
N VAL A 140 17.74 1.86 2.51
CA VAL A 140 18.09 3.21 2.01
C VAL A 140 17.09 4.25 2.49
N ILE A 141 15.80 3.98 2.35
CA ILE A 141 14.72 4.88 2.76
C ILE A 141 14.79 5.13 4.27
N LYS A 142 14.86 4.06 5.08
CA LYS A 142 14.94 4.18 6.55
C LYS A 142 16.20 4.92 6.99
N ALA A 143 17.35 4.68 6.34
CA ALA A 143 18.59 5.39 6.64
C ALA A 143 18.48 6.89 6.33
N LEU A 144 17.90 7.27 5.19
CA LEU A 144 17.71 8.67 4.82
C LEU A 144 16.76 9.41 5.77
N TRP A 145 15.84 8.72 6.42
CA TRP A 145 14.92 9.31 7.41
C TRP A 145 15.53 9.49 8.79
N THR A 146 16.81 9.16 9.01
CA THR A 146 17.50 9.41 10.29
C THR A 146 18.08 10.82 10.42
N GLY A 147 18.26 11.55 9.33
CA GLY A 147 18.62 12.96 9.31
C GLY A 147 20.10 13.32 9.20
N GLY A 148 21.01 12.38 9.29
CA GLY A 148 22.44 12.63 9.10
C GLY A 148 22.87 12.52 7.63
N PRO A 149 24.12 12.86 7.26
CA PRO A 149 24.67 12.43 6.01
C PRO A 149 24.72 10.89 6.00
N VAL A 150 24.19 10.28 4.94
CA VAL A 150 24.19 8.84 4.76
C VAL A 150 25.20 8.46 3.69
N THR A 151 26.27 7.78 4.11
CA THR A 151 27.18 7.10 3.20
C THR A 151 27.01 5.60 3.41
N ARG A 152 26.60 4.90 2.38
CA ARG A 152 26.31 3.47 2.40
C ARG A 152 26.82 2.81 1.13
N PRO A 153 27.82 1.91 1.20
CA PRO A 153 28.11 1.03 0.10
C PRO A 153 26.94 0.08 -0.11
N SER A 154 26.56 -0.15 -1.35
CA SER A 154 25.37 -0.92 -1.69
C SER A 154 25.52 -1.45 -3.11
N GLU A 155 24.94 -2.60 -3.40
CA GLU A 155 25.00 -3.22 -4.71
C GLU A 155 24.14 -2.45 -5.72
N PHE A 156 22.93 -2.02 -5.29
CA PHE A 156 21.95 -1.42 -6.20
C PHE A 156 21.79 0.08 -5.99
N TYR A 157 21.94 0.57 -4.76
CA TYR A 157 21.62 1.96 -4.40
C TYR A 157 22.71 2.58 -3.49
N PRO A 158 23.97 2.68 -3.98
CA PRO A 158 25.03 3.28 -3.18
C PRO A 158 24.72 4.75 -2.88
N LEU A 159 25.03 5.20 -1.67
CA LEU A 159 24.90 6.59 -1.23
C LEU A 159 26.24 7.12 -0.76
N GLU A 160 26.51 8.39 -1.05
CA GLU A 160 27.65 9.12 -0.54
C GLU A 160 27.20 10.52 -0.07
N ASP A 161 27.41 10.82 1.21
CA ASP A 161 27.05 12.09 1.84
C ASP A 161 25.59 12.54 1.54
N ALA A 162 24.66 11.59 1.47
CA ALA A 162 23.28 11.85 1.07
C ALA A 162 22.44 12.40 2.23
N HIS A 163 21.63 13.43 1.95
CA HIS A 163 20.73 14.07 2.90
C HIS A 163 19.28 14.04 2.39
N ALA A 164 18.31 13.91 3.29
CA ALA A 164 16.88 13.86 2.94
C ALA A 164 15.98 14.73 3.83
N PHE A 165 16.36 15.98 4.07
CA PHE A 165 15.51 16.94 4.78
C PHE A 165 14.39 17.51 3.89
N PRO A 166 13.19 17.83 4.46
CA PRO A 166 12.83 17.66 5.86
C PRO A 166 12.60 16.19 6.23
N LEU A 167 12.79 15.86 7.52
CA LEU A 167 12.53 14.51 8.02
C LEU A 167 11.05 14.30 8.30
N PRO A 168 10.49 13.12 7.96
CA PRO A 168 9.14 12.78 8.36
C PRO A 168 9.09 12.48 9.86
N THR A 169 8.17 13.12 10.58
CA THR A 169 8.02 12.93 12.05
C THR A 169 6.55 12.76 12.40
N PRO A 170 6.10 11.52 12.75
CA PRO A 170 6.87 10.27 12.68
C PRO A 170 7.13 9.82 11.24
N PRO A 171 8.12 8.96 10.99
CA PRO A 171 8.31 8.37 9.67
C PRO A 171 7.08 7.50 9.28
N PRO A 172 6.68 7.51 8.00
CA PRO A 172 5.58 6.66 7.56
C PRO A 172 5.94 5.18 7.71
N PRO A 173 5.02 4.32 8.16
CA PRO A 173 5.27 2.89 8.19
C PRO A 173 5.41 2.34 6.78
N ILE A 174 6.35 1.42 6.60
CA ILE A 174 6.59 0.71 5.34
C ILE A 174 5.91 -0.67 5.41
N ILE A 175 4.97 -0.93 4.49
CA ILE A 175 4.25 -2.19 4.38
C ILE A 175 4.69 -2.90 3.11
N ILE A 176 5.11 -4.17 3.19
CA ILE A 176 5.38 -4.97 2.00
C ILE A 176 4.11 -5.71 1.57
N GLY A 177 3.71 -5.52 0.30
CA GLY A 177 2.74 -6.38 -0.36
C GLY A 177 3.42 -7.63 -0.91
N GLY A 178 2.97 -8.82 -0.52
CA GLY A 178 3.59 -10.04 -0.98
C GLY A 178 2.76 -11.30 -0.74
N GLU A 179 2.38 -11.95 -1.85
CA GLU A 179 1.48 -13.10 -1.89
C GLU A 179 2.17 -14.45 -1.65
N LYS A 180 3.49 -14.47 -1.70
CA LYS A 180 4.27 -15.71 -1.61
C LYS A 180 5.06 -15.77 -0.30
N PRO A 181 5.46 -17.00 0.15
CA PRO A 181 6.27 -17.18 1.35
C PRO A 181 7.52 -16.29 1.42
N ALA A 182 8.18 -16.05 0.28
CA ALA A 182 9.36 -15.18 0.22
C ALA A 182 9.02 -13.72 0.55
N GLY A 183 7.86 -13.21 0.10
CA GLY A 183 7.38 -11.87 0.42
C GLY A 183 7.04 -11.72 1.91
N ALA A 184 6.32 -12.68 2.48
CA ALA A 184 6.01 -12.70 3.91
C ALA A 184 7.29 -12.72 4.77
N ARG A 185 8.27 -13.56 4.40
CA ARG A 185 9.56 -13.64 5.10
C ARG A 185 10.35 -12.33 4.99
N LEU A 186 10.38 -11.71 3.82
CA LEU A 186 11.04 -10.42 3.64
C LEU A 186 10.38 -9.34 4.50
N ALA A 187 9.04 -9.27 4.49
CA ALA A 187 8.28 -8.31 5.28
C ALA A 187 8.58 -8.45 6.78
N GLY A 188 8.57 -9.68 7.33
CA GLY A 188 8.90 -9.95 8.72
C GLY A 188 10.30 -9.49 9.11
N ARG A 189 11.27 -9.55 8.18
CA ARG A 189 12.64 -9.10 8.47
C ARG A 189 12.81 -7.58 8.49
N VAL A 190 12.20 -6.83 7.56
CA VAL A 190 12.64 -5.44 7.32
C VAL A 190 11.53 -4.39 7.27
N ALA A 191 10.25 -4.79 7.09
CA ALA A 191 9.14 -3.86 6.94
C ALA A 191 8.39 -3.61 8.26
N ASP A 192 7.58 -2.56 8.32
CA ASP A 192 6.76 -2.23 9.49
C ASP A 192 5.38 -2.89 9.40
N GLY A 193 5.23 -3.79 8.44
CA GLY A 193 4.06 -4.63 8.27
C GLY A 193 4.05 -5.38 6.95
N TRP A 194 2.97 -6.13 6.75
CA TRP A 194 2.79 -6.99 5.59
C TRP A 194 1.33 -6.98 5.14
N SER A 195 1.12 -7.20 3.84
CA SER A 195 -0.20 -7.42 3.28
C SER A 195 -0.18 -8.54 2.25
N ALA A 196 -1.23 -9.35 2.27
CA ALA A 196 -1.52 -10.36 1.26
C ALA A 196 -3.04 -10.51 1.10
N PHE A 197 -3.46 -11.14 -0.03
CA PHE A 197 -4.84 -11.54 -0.19
C PHE A 197 -5.23 -12.64 0.79
N GLU A 198 -6.52 -12.73 1.06
CA GLU A 198 -7.12 -13.58 2.09
C GLU A 198 -6.56 -15.01 2.09
N ASP A 199 -6.59 -15.70 0.94
CA ASP A 199 -6.09 -17.08 0.80
C ASP A 199 -4.59 -17.23 1.13
N ASN A 200 -3.80 -16.21 0.82
CA ASN A 200 -2.36 -16.19 1.04
C ASN A 200 -1.99 -15.63 2.42
N PHE A 201 -2.85 -14.80 3.00
CA PHE A 201 -2.61 -14.19 4.30
C PHE A 201 -2.56 -15.26 5.39
N GLU A 202 -3.61 -16.07 5.53
CA GLU A 202 -3.65 -17.14 6.54
C GLU A 202 -2.52 -18.17 6.35
N THR A 203 -2.27 -18.56 5.09
CA THR A 203 -1.23 -19.55 4.75
C THR A 203 0.17 -19.05 5.10
N ASN A 204 0.48 -17.77 4.86
CA ASN A 204 1.83 -17.21 5.01
C ASN A 204 2.04 -16.46 6.33
N LEU A 205 1.01 -16.21 7.12
CA LEU A 205 1.14 -15.53 8.41
C LEU A 205 2.15 -16.22 9.35
N PRO A 206 2.17 -17.55 9.50
CA PRO A 206 3.20 -18.23 10.33
C PRO A 206 4.63 -17.93 9.84
N ILE A 207 4.85 -17.89 8.52
CA ILE A 207 6.17 -17.60 7.92
C ILE A 207 6.59 -16.15 8.21
N TYR A 208 5.64 -15.22 8.13
CA TYR A 208 5.87 -13.83 8.51
C TYR A 208 6.27 -13.71 9.98
N LEU A 209 5.52 -14.34 10.88
CA LEU A 209 5.75 -14.27 12.32
C LEU A 209 7.09 -14.91 12.72
N GLU A 210 7.46 -16.03 12.14
CA GLU A 210 8.76 -16.68 12.34
C GLU A 210 9.92 -15.74 11.94
N ALA A 211 9.81 -15.11 10.77
CA ALA A 211 10.83 -14.17 10.28
C ALA A 211 10.91 -12.90 11.13
N LEU A 212 9.78 -12.41 11.65
CA LEU A 212 9.69 -11.28 12.55
C LEU A 212 10.41 -11.57 13.87
N GLU A 213 10.10 -12.70 14.50
CA GLU A 213 10.71 -13.15 15.76
C GLU A 213 12.22 -13.37 15.59
N ALA A 214 12.65 -14.05 14.51
CA ALA A 214 14.06 -14.26 14.20
C ALA A 214 14.84 -12.93 14.00
N SER A 215 14.14 -11.85 13.67
CA SER A 215 14.70 -10.50 13.53
C SER A 215 14.63 -9.67 14.83
N GLY A 216 14.19 -10.25 15.94
CA GLY A 216 14.07 -9.60 17.24
C GLY A 216 12.99 -8.51 17.28
N ARG A 217 12.01 -8.57 16.37
CA ARG A 217 10.93 -7.57 16.24
C ARG A 217 9.65 -8.10 16.86
N ARG A 218 8.76 -7.22 17.30
CA ARG A 218 7.55 -7.59 18.03
C ARG A 218 6.31 -7.43 17.16
N ARG A 219 5.34 -8.33 17.33
CA ARG A 219 4.08 -8.33 16.56
C ARG A 219 3.25 -7.06 16.82
N GLU A 220 3.23 -6.55 18.04
CA GLU A 220 2.47 -5.37 18.42
C GLU A 220 2.98 -4.06 17.78
N ASP A 221 4.19 -4.06 17.23
CA ASP A 221 4.77 -2.92 16.50
C ASP A 221 4.50 -3.02 14.99
N GLN A 222 3.81 -4.07 14.54
CA GLN A 222 3.57 -4.35 13.13
C GLN A 222 2.13 -4.04 12.72
N ARG A 223 1.93 -3.81 11.42
CA ARG A 223 0.62 -3.61 10.80
C ARG A 223 0.38 -4.68 9.74
N LEU A 224 -0.62 -5.51 9.94
CA LEU A 224 -0.98 -6.58 9.02
C LEU A 224 -2.32 -6.26 8.34
N TYR A 225 -2.30 -6.25 7.02
CA TYR A 225 -3.48 -5.99 6.22
C TYR A 225 -3.85 -7.21 5.39
N VAL A 226 -5.10 -7.65 5.50
CA VAL A 226 -5.66 -8.65 4.61
C VAL A 226 -6.33 -7.95 3.43
N GLY A 227 -5.92 -8.31 2.22
CA GLY A 227 -6.60 -7.89 1.00
C GLY A 227 -7.71 -8.88 0.68
N PHE A 228 -8.88 -8.38 0.37
CA PHE A 228 -9.96 -9.21 -0.12
C PHE A 228 -10.63 -8.56 -1.32
N GLU A 229 -11.27 -9.37 -2.10
CA GLU A 229 -11.89 -8.96 -3.33
C GLU A 229 -13.38 -9.21 -3.36
N GLY A 230 -14.08 -8.26 -3.94
CA GLY A 230 -15.44 -8.49 -4.41
C GLY A 230 -15.46 -9.19 -5.78
N GLY A 231 -14.48 -10.09 -6.09
CA GLY A 231 -14.41 -10.81 -7.36
C GLY A 231 -13.20 -10.49 -8.24
N ASP A 232 -13.22 -10.86 -9.51
CA ASP A 232 -12.11 -10.74 -10.47
C ASP A 232 -11.50 -9.33 -10.52
N TRP A 233 -10.18 -9.25 -10.46
CA TRP A 233 -9.35 -8.03 -10.50
C TRP A 233 -9.65 -7.08 -11.65
N LEU A 234 -9.97 -7.62 -12.80
CA LEU A 234 -10.27 -6.89 -14.03
C LEU A 234 -11.74 -6.99 -14.41
N GLY A 235 -12.52 -7.81 -13.71
CA GLY A 235 -13.91 -8.09 -14.03
C GLY A 235 -14.89 -7.05 -13.50
N ASP A 236 -16.15 -7.25 -13.86
CA ASP A 236 -17.29 -6.41 -13.51
C ASP A 236 -18.02 -6.91 -12.23
N ALA A 237 -17.31 -7.60 -11.33
CA ALA A 237 -17.93 -8.09 -10.10
C ALA A 237 -18.51 -6.93 -9.30
N ASN A 238 -19.74 -7.09 -8.87
CA ASN A 238 -20.46 -6.10 -8.09
C ASN A 238 -19.99 -6.14 -6.63
N LEU A 239 -19.29 -5.11 -6.18
CA LEU A 239 -18.80 -5.02 -4.80
C LEU A 239 -19.93 -5.04 -3.76
N ALA A 240 -21.16 -4.63 -4.16
CA ALA A 240 -22.32 -4.72 -3.27
C ALA A 240 -22.63 -6.17 -2.80
N ASP A 241 -22.20 -7.16 -3.57
CA ASP A 241 -22.35 -8.58 -3.24
C ASP A 241 -21.19 -9.14 -2.41
N SER A 242 -20.17 -8.34 -2.10
CA SER A 242 -19.04 -8.75 -1.25
C SER A 242 -19.47 -9.05 0.19
N ALA A 243 -18.68 -9.85 0.88
CA ALA A 243 -18.90 -10.13 2.31
C ALA A 243 -18.92 -8.82 3.11
N TRP A 244 -17.97 -7.92 2.84
CA TRP A 244 -17.91 -6.62 3.50
C TRP A 244 -19.21 -5.81 3.33
N CYS A 245 -19.69 -5.65 2.11
CA CYS A 245 -20.91 -4.86 1.89
C CYS A 245 -22.17 -5.48 2.47
N ARG A 246 -22.22 -6.81 2.61
CA ARG A 246 -23.37 -7.52 3.20
C ARG A 246 -23.35 -7.54 4.72
N ASP A 247 -22.21 -7.83 5.31
CA ASP A 247 -22.00 -7.93 6.76
C ASP A 247 -20.62 -7.38 7.15
N PRO A 248 -20.48 -6.05 7.29
CA PRO A 248 -19.20 -5.42 7.63
C PRO A 248 -18.62 -5.92 8.95
N ARG A 249 -19.45 -6.04 9.98
CA ARG A 249 -19.01 -6.44 11.34
C ARG A 249 -18.51 -7.88 11.37
N GLY A 250 -19.32 -8.82 10.88
CA GLY A 250 -18.92 -10.23 10.85
C GLY A 250 -17.69 -10.47 9.99
N THR A 251 -17.60 -9.78 8.85
CA THR A 251 -16.42 -9.84 7.99
C THR A 251 -15.16 -9.31 8.70
N TRP A 252 -15.26 -8.18 9.39
CA TRP A 252 -14.13 -7.65 10.16
C TRP A 252 -13.74 -8.56 11.34
N GLU A 253 -14.70 -9.09 12.06
CA GLU A 253 -14.44 -10.02 13.17
C GLU A 253 -13.70 -11.27 12.69
N HIS A 254 -14.05 -11.79 11.52
CA HIS A 254 -13.33 -12.90 10.88
C HIS A 254 -11.86 -12.57 10.63
N TRP A 255 -11.56 -11.45 9.96
CA TRP A 255 -10.18 -11.07 9.65
C TRP A 255 -9.37 -10.70 10.88
N ARG A 256 -9.98 -10.02 11.83
CA ARG A 256 -9.33 -9.71 13.11
C ARG A 256 -8.97 -10.98 13.87
N ALA A 257 -9.83 -12.00 13.86
CA ALA A 257 -9.55 -13.30 14.46
C ALA A 257 -8.41 -14.04 13.73
N ALA A 258 -8.29 -13.86 12.42
CA ALA A 258 -7.16 -14.36 11.62
C ALA A 258 -5.84 -13.59 11.86
N GLY A 259 -5.85 -12.51 12.64
CA GLY A 259 -4.66 -11.75 13.02
C GLY A 259 -4.40 -10.46 12.24
N ALA A 260 -5.37 -9.99 11.45
CA ALA A 260 -5.25 -8.71 10.73
C ALA A 260 -5.48 -7.49 11.64
N ASP A 261 -4.77 -6.40 11.37
CA ASP A 261 -4.95 -5.08 12.00
C ASP A 261 -5.80 -4.15 11.14
N GLY A 262 -6.02 -4.51 9.89
CA GLY A 262 -6.86 -3.82 8.94
C GLY A 262 -7.12 -4.68 7.71
N ALA A 263 -8.07 -4.28 6.88
CA ALA A 263 -8.34 -4.97 5.64
C ALA A 263 -8.42 -3.99 4.46
N ILE A 264 -8.27 -4.52 3.25
CA ILE A 264 -8.24 -3.74 2.01
C ILE A 264 -9.26 -4.30 1.04
N VAL A 265 -10.20 -3.46 0.61
CA VAL A 265 -11.17 -3.79 -0.42
C VAL A 265 -10.85 -3.03 -1.71
N LEU A 266 -11.13 -3.63 -2.86
CA LEU A 266 -10.93 -3.02 -4.17
C LEU A 266 -12.20 -2.35 -4.67
N ALA A 267 -12.13 -1.04 -4.98
CA ALA A 267 -13.18 -0.29 -5.68
C ALA A 267 -12.75 0.10 -7.09
N ARG A 268 -13.65 -0.10 -8.07
CA ARG A 268 -13.40 0.07 -9.50
C ARG A 268 -14.34 1.05 -10.18
N THR A 269 -15.51 1.25 -9.62
CA THR A 269 -16.62 2.02 -10.21
C THR A 269 -17.30 2.93 -9.21
N THR A 270 -18.12 3.85 -9.69
CA THR A 270 -18.98 4.68 -8.82
C THR A 270 -19.95 3.80 -8.01
N ALA A 271 -20.46 2.72 -8.61
CA ALA A 271 -21.36 1.79 -7.93
C ALA A 271 -20.65 1.08 -6.75
N ASP A 272 -19.36 0.76 -6.88
CA ASP A 272 -18.57 0.20 -5.77
C ASP A 272 -18.46 1.22 -4.62
N ILE A 273 -18.21 2.49 -4.94
CA ILE A 273 -18.15 3.55 -3.92
C ILE A 273 -19.52 3.76 -3.26
N ASP A 274 -20.62 3.70 -4.02
CA ASP A 274 -21.98 3.78 -3.49
C ASP A 274 -22.26 2.61 -2.52
N ALA A 275 -21.87 1.40 -2.89
CA ALA A 275 -22.02 0.21 -2.06
C ALA A 275 -21.20 0.30 -0.76
N LEU A 276 -19.95 0.78 -0.85
CA LEU A 276 -19.08 0.99 0.31
C LEU A 276 -19.67 2.04 1.26
N VAL A 277 -20.13 3.17 0.74
CA VAL A 277 -20.76 4.21 1.56
C VAL A 277 -22.02 3.65 2.24
N ALA A 278 -22.87 2.92 1.51
CA ALA A 278 -24.07 2.31 2.10
C ALA A 278 -23.75 1.20 3.13
N ALA A 279 -22.59 0.53 3.02
CA ALA A 279 -22.19 -0.48 3.98
C ALA A 279 -21.92 0.09 5.38
N THR A 280 -21.57 1.39 5.47
CA THR A 280 -21.28 2.04 6.76
C THR A 280 -22.49 2.08 7.69
N ASP A 281 -23.72 2.06 7.15
CA ASP A 281 -24.96 2.01 7.92
C ASP A 281 -25.14 0.66 8.67
N ARG A 282 -24.35 -0.37 8.32
CA ARG A 282 -24.38 -1.71 8.92
C ARG A 282 -23.22 -1.96 9.88
N TRP A 283 -22.30 -0.99 10.01
CA TRP A 283 -21.10 -1.07 10.87
C TRP A 283 -21.35 -0.87 12.39
#